data_5c6463c82334388ade1dc11ef600465c
#
_entry.id   5c6463c82334388ade1dc11ef600465c
#
_cell.length_a   1.000
_cell.length_b   1.000
_cell.length_c   1.000
_cell.angle_alpha   90.00
_cell.angle_beta   90.00
_cell.angle_gamma   90.00
#
_symmetry.space_group_name_H-M   'P 1'
#
loop_
_entity.id
_entity.type
_entity.pdbx_description
1 polymer ?
#
loop_
_entity_poly.entity_id
_entity_poly.type
_entity_poly.pdbx_seq_one_letter_code
_entity_poly.pdbx_strand_id
1 'polypeptide(L)'
;MPRNLWVYTIYMFNKLSPVVITDEKDRKLFIIAMLWFFIGAWIDSSAHTYLIDDIETFFTPWHGVLYSGYAFSVLVAMYVKNKMKDYKFDVGVLGAVIFGVGGASDAVWHTLLGIETGVEPLVSPSHLMLFLGAFLMLDYVFTTRPSKDQLDTASVVAVSTIYALVMFITQFLHPYLQYGVFFGYDDAFAAGTLFFQSMLASIVYVYAIRFKMSSKQMFLLYFLSFLYVSVHASLGNIRLMLLIIGIGSLFSFGVFRVTNWYYTTDHDRKIQVSAAAIASLYGLFFVLYLLINQAQSDYELTWRFYGLGGLVTTPLLFGYMVGNLGVSPSTGEVVE
;
A
#
# COMPACT_ATOMS: atom_id res chain seq x y z
N MET A 1 -12.70 -33.14 -2.05
CA MET A 1 -11.33 -32.58 -1.84
C MET A 1 -10.77 -33.18 -0.56
N PRO A 2 -9.57 -33.76 -0.56
CA PRO A 2 -9.04 -34.44 0.61
C PRO A 2 -8.82 -33.44 1.75
N ARG A 3 -9.41 -33.75 2.93
CA ARG A 3 -9.23 -32.99 4.19
C ARG A 3 -7.74 -32.77 4.57
N ASN A 4 -6.86 -33.52 3.97
CA ASN A 4 -5.41 -33.47 4.26
C ASN A 4 -4.68 -32.23 3.69
N LEU A 5 -5.16 -31.63 2.60
CA LEU A 5 -4.47 -30.49 1.98
C LEU A 5 -4.45 -29.25 2.91
N TRP A 6 -5.58 -28.95 3.57
CA TRP A 6 -5.69 -27.84 4.53
C TRP A 6 -4.81 -28.06 5.77
N VAL A 7 -4.74 -29.29 6.26
CA VAL A 7 -3.92 -29.65 7.42
C VAL A 7 -2.43 -29.49 7.07
N TYR A 8 -2.00 -29.93 5.87
CA TYR A 8 -0.64 -29.75 5.40
C TYR A 8 -0.28 -28.27 5.19
N THR A 9 -1.21 -27.47 4.66
CA THR A 9 -1.02 -26.03 4.46
C THR A 9 -0.81 -25.32 5.80
N ILE A 10 -1.69 -25.56 6.79
CA ILE A 10 -1.57 -25.01 8.14
C ILE A 10 -0.26 -25.45 8.82
N TYR A 11 0.13 -26.71 8.67
CA TYR A 11 1.38 -27.25 9.22
C TYR A 11 2.61 -26.58 8.59
N MET A 12 2.61 -26.36 7.29
CA MET A 12 3.68 -25.66 6.57
C MET A 12 3.77 -24.19 7.03
N PHE A 13 2.66 -23.49 7.14
CA PHE A 13 2.64 -22.10 7.64
C PHE A 13 3.17 -22.00 9.08
N ASN A 14 2.82 -22.94 9.97
CA ASN A 14 3.37 -22.96 11.34
C ASN A 14 4.90 -23.18 11.37
N LYS A 15 5.46 -23.91 10.42
CA LYS A 15 6.92 -24.08 10.29
C LYS A 15 7.63 -22.80 9.83
N LEU A 16 6.95 -21.94 9.08
CA LEU A 16 7.49 -20.68 8.57
C LEU A 16 7.29 -19.51 9.55
N SER A 17 6.71 -19.75 10.72
CA SER A 17 6.50 -18.72 11.72
C SER A 17 7.83 -18.18 12.26
N PRO A 18 8.08 -16.87 12.17
CA PRO A 18 9.32 -16.25 12.62
C PRO A 18 9.33 -16.08 14.15
N VAL A 19 10.52 -15.83 14.70
CA VAL A 19 10.70 -15.51 16.10
C VAL A 19 10.39 -14.03 16.36
N VAL A 20 9.78 -13.72 17.50
CA VAL A 20 9.46 -12.35 17.91
C VAL A 20 10.73 -11.54 18.14
N ILE A 21 10.78 -10.32 17.57
CA ILE A 21 11.91 -9.39 17.69
C ILE A 21 11.53 -8.28 18.68
N THR A 22 12.13 -8.29 19.86
CA THR A 22 11.82 -7.35 20.96
C THR A 22 12.78 -6.17 21.04
N ASP A 23 13.97 -6.25 20.43
CA ASP A 23 14.94 -5.16 20.46
C ASP A 23 14.48 -3.99 19.58
N GLU A 24 14.28 -2.83 20.20
CA GLU A 24 13.80 -1.61 19.53
C GLU A 24 14.77 -1.12 18.43
N LYS A 25 16.09 -1.32 18.62
CA LYS A 25 17.09 -0.91 17.62
C LYS A 25 16.97 -1.77 16.35
N ASP A 26 16.79 -3.07 16.52
CA ASP A 26 16.56 -3.99 15.40
C ASP A 26 15.26 -3.65 14.66
N ARG A 27 14.20 -3.30 15.40
CA ARG A 27 12.93 -2.84 14.82
C ARG A 27 13.10 -1.53 14.03
N LYS A 28 13.92 -0.58 14.51
CA LYS A 28 14.23 0.65 13.78
C LYS A 28 15.04 0.38 12.50
N LEU A 29 15.96 -0.59 12.51
CA LEU A 29 16.68 -0.99 11.29
C LEU A 29 15.73 -1.50 10.20
N PHE A 30 14.71 -2.28 10.56
CA PHE A 30 13.69 -2.70 9.61
C PHE A 30 12.90 -1.52 9.03
N ILE A 31 12.62 -0.46 9.80
CA ILE A 31 11.97 0.75 9.25
C ILE A 31 12.83 1.36 8.15
N ILE A 32 14.14 1.55 8.42
CA ILE A 32 15.06 2.14 7.45
C ILE A 32 15.14 1.27 6.18
N ALA A 33 15.24 -0.05 6.37
CA ALA A 33 15.33 -1.00 5.28
C ALA A 33 14.06 -0.99 4.39
N MET A 34 12.87 -1.03 5.01
CA MET A 34 11.60 -0.94 4.30
C MET A 34 11.46 0.37 3.52
N LEU A 35 11.77 1.50 4.16
CA LEU A 35 11.67 2.80 3.50
C LEU A 35 12.60 2.88 2.29
N TRP A 36 13.87 2.47 2.41
CA TRP A 36 14.80 2.45 1.27
C TRP A 36 14.28 1.56 0.15
N PHE A 37 13.95 0.31 0.46
CA PHE A 37 13.53 -0.67 -0.52
C PHE A 37 12.30 -0.20 -1.30
N PHE A 38 11.26 0.27 -0.59
CA PHE A 38 10.00 0.61 -1.25
C PHE A 38 10.00 2.01 -1.89
N ILE A 39 10.75 2.98 -1.36
CA ILE A 39 11.02 4.22 -2.09
C ILE A 39 11.76 3.91 -3.40
N GLY A 40 12.72 2.99 -3.37
CA GLY A 40 13.40 2.50 -4.58
C GLY A 40 12.43 1.90 -5.60
N ALA A 41 11.50 1.05 -5.16
CA ALA A 41 10.47 0.47 -6.04
C ALA A 41 9.56 1.53 -6.69
N TRP A 42 9.15 2.55 -5.94
CA TRP A 42 8.33 3.63 -6.48
C TRP A 42 9.12 4.58 -7.41
N ILE A 43 10.41 4.81 -7.15
CA ILE A 43 11.30 5.55 -8.07
C ILE A 43 11.45 4.77 -9.37
N ASP A 44 11.66 3.47 -9.30
CA ASP A 44 11.78 2.60 -10.46
C ASP A 44 10.50 2.61 -11.31
N SER A 45 9.34 2.48 -10.68
CA SER A 45 8.04 2.63 -11.35
C SER A 45 7.87 4.04 -11.98
N SER A 46 8.37 5.10 -11.32
CA SER A 46 8.38 6.45 -11.89
C SER A 46 9.21 6.51 -13.16
N ALA A 47 10.38 5.88 -13.17
CA ALA A 47 11.26 5.85 -14.34
C ALA A 47 10.60 5.11 -15.52
N HIS A 48 10.00 3.95 -15.26
CA HIS A 48 9.25 3.20 -16.27
C HIS A 48 8.04 3.96 -16.84
N THR A 49 7.49 4.92 -16.09
CA THR A 49 6.35 5.73 -16.55
C THR A 49 6.80 6.97 -17.33
N TYR A 50 7.84 7.66 -16.86
CA TYR A 50 8.20 9.00 -17.36
C TYR A 50 9.48 9.03 -18.19
N LEU A 51 10.32 7.99 -18.10
CA LEU A 51 11.62 7.90 -18.77
C LEU A 51 11.74 6.63 -19.64
N ILE A 52 10.61 6.06 -20.06
CA ILE A 52 10.58 4.76 -20.77
C ILE A 52 11.42 4.78 -22.06
N ASP A 53 11.43 5.89 -22.78
CA ASP A 53 12.18 6.05 -24.03
C ASP A 53 13.71 6.10 -23.79
N ASP A 54 14.16 6.40 -22.56
CA ASP A 54 15.55 6.46 -22.16
C ASP A 54 16.04 5.14 -21.53
N ILE A 55 15.16 4.15 -21.33
CA ILE A 55 15.49 2.87 -20.71
C ILE A 55 15.83 1.84 -21.79
N GLU A 56 17.14 1.68 -22.06
CA GLU A 56 17.61 0.73 -23.07
C GLU A 56 17.95 -0.66 -22.50
N THR A 57 18.23 -0.75 -21.20
CA THR A 57 18.71 -1.98 -20.54
C THR A 57 18.10 -2.15 -19.16
N PHE A 58 18.18 -3.39 -18.63
CA PHE A 58 17.83 -3.68 -17.23
C PHE A 58 18.71 -2.93 -16.22
N PHE A 59 19.99 -2.67 -16.55
CA PHE A 59 20.95 -2.05 -15.63
C PHE A 59 20.79 -0.52 -15.61
N THR A 60 19.74 -0.04 -14.95
CA THR A 60 19.46 1.40 -14.77
C THR A 60 19.82 1.87 -13.37
N PRO A 61 20.05 3.19 -13.15
CA PRO A 61 20.19 3.74 -11.79
C PRO A 61 18.99 3.46 -10.91
N TRP A 62 17.80 3.39 -11.46
CA TRP A 62 16.52 3.17 -10.77
C TRP A 62 16.43 1.75 -10.21
N HIS A 63 16.73 0.73 -11.03
CA HIS A 63 16.92 -0.63 -10.55
C HIS A 63 18.03 -0.71 -9.51
N GLY A 64 19.11 0.06 -9.65
CA GLY A 64 20.18 0.16 -8.67
C GLY A 64 19.68 0.60 -7.29
N VAL A 65 18.80 1.61 -7.21
CA VAL A 65 18.18 2.04 -5.95
C VAL A 65 17.28 0.96 -5.37
N LEU A 66 16.42 0.34 -6.18
CA LEU A 66 15.53 -0.74 -5.77
C LEU A 66 16.31 -1.93 -5.20
N TYR A 67 17.26 -2.48 -5.97
CA TYR A 67 17.98 -3.69 -5.58
C TYR A 67 18.99 -3.44 -4.46
N SER A 68 19.55 -2.23 -4.31
CA SER A 68 20.33 -1.87 -3.13
C SER A 68 19.49 -1.85 -1.86
N GLY A 69 18.24 -1.34 -1.92
CA GLY A 69 17.27 -1.39 -0.82
C GLY A 69 16.88 -2.80 -0.44
N TYR A 70 16.64 -3.67 -1.43
CA TYR A 70 16.41 -5.09 -1.22
C TYR A 70 17.62 -5.76 -0.54
N ALA A 71 18.83 -5.57 -1.06
CA ALA A 71 20.05 -6.13 -0.48
C ALA A 71 20.26 -5.67 0.97
N PHE A 72 20.04 -4.38 1.24
CA PHE A 72 20.09 -3.84 2.60
C PHE A 72 19.04 -4.49 3.52
N SER A 73 17.82 -4.70 3.04
CA SER A 73 16.76 -5.39 3.81
C SER A 73 17.14 -6.83 4.16
N VAL A 74 17.75 -7.55 3.22
CA VAL A 74 18.28 -8.91 3.46
C VAL A 74 19.39 -8.88 4.48
N LEU A 75 20.35 -7.95 4.37
CA LEU A 75 21.46 -7.81 5.32
C LEU A 75 20.96 -7.50 6.74
N VAL A 76 19.97 -6.60 6.89
CA VAL A 76 19.34 -6.31 8.18
C VAL A 76 18.68 -7.57 8.76
N ALA A 77 17.92 -8.31 7.96
CA ALA A 77 17.29 -9.55 8.41
C ALA A 77 18.33 -10.59 8.83
N MET A 78 19.39 -10.80 8.06
CA MET A 78 20.48 -11.69 8.39
C MET A 78 21.21 -11.28 9.67
N TYR A 79 21.50 -9.99 9.84
CA TYR A 79 22.12 -9.45 11.05
C TYR A 79 21.28 -9.76 12.29
N VAL A 80 19.97 -9.45 12.24
CA VAL A 80 19.05 -9.66 13.36
C VAL A 80 18.92 -11.17 13.66
N LYS A 81 18.73 -12.00 12.66
CA LYS A 81 18.66 -13.46 12.82
C LYS A 81 19.94 -14.04 13.43
N ASN A 82 21.12 -13.60 12.98
CA ASN A 82 22.41 -14.03 13.55
C ASN A 82 22.55 -13.59 15.01
N LYS A 83 22.20 -12.35 15.35
CA LYS A 83 22.18 -11.85 16.71
C LYS A 83 21.29 -12.67 17.63
N MET A 84 20.11 -13.09 17.13
CA MET A 84 19.14 -13.94 17.86
C MET A 84 19.49 -15.42 17.83
N LYS A 85 20.51 -15.86 17.05
CA LYS A 85 20.85 -17.25 16.76
C LYS A 85 19.67 -18.03 16.18
N ASP A 86 18.82 -17.35 15.42
CA ASP A 86 17.68 -17.95 14.72
C ASP A 86 18.02 -18.22 13.26
N TYR A 87 18.40 -19.47 12.97
CA TYR A 87 18.77 -19.91 11.61
C TYR A 87 17.64 -20.65 10.90
N LYS A 88 16.40 -20.52 11.36
CA LYS A 88 15.25 -21.16 10.73
C LYS A 88 14.95 -20.52 9.38
N PHE A 89 14.50 -21.37 8.46
CA PHE A 89 13.90 -20.92 7.22
C PHE A 89 12.46 -20.48 7.53
N ASP A 90 12.21 -19.19 7.55
CA ASP A 90 10.91 -18.58 7.86
C ASP A 90 10.35 -17.76 6.68
N VAL A 91 9.22 -17.13 6.88
CA VAL A 91 8.53 -16.32 5.88
C VAL A 91 9.41 -15.19 5.33
N GLY A 92 10.28 -14.59 6.15
CA GLY A 92 11.20 -13.54 5.71
C GLY A 92 12.27 -14.05 4.77
N VAL A 93 12.87 -15.21 5.09
CA VAL A 93 13.86 -15.87 4.23
C VAL A 93 13.21 -16.32 2.92
N LEU A 94 12.00 -16.91 3.00
CA LEU A 94 11.24 -17.28 1.81
C LEU A 94 10.96 -16.08 0.91
N GLY A 95 10.51 -14.98 1.51
CA GLY A 95 10.23 -13.72 0.78
C GLY A 95 11.49 -13.17 0.09
N ALA A 96 12.62 -13.15 0.80
CA ALA A 96 13.90 -12.73 0.23
C ALA A 96 14.34 -13.60 -0.95
N VAL A 97 14.23 -14.92 -0.83
CA VAL A 97 14.57 -15.85 -1.92
C VAL A 97 13.66 -15.64 -3.13
N ILE A 98 12.34 -15.56 -2.92
CA ILE A 98 11.37 -15.34 -4.01
C ILE A 98 11.64 -14.01 -4.71
N PHE A 99 11.90 -12.93 -3.96
CA PHE A 99 12.22 -11.62 -4.54
C PHE A 99 13.51 -11.67 -5.37
N GLY A 100 14.58 -12.31 -4.84
CA GLY A 100 15.84 -12.44 -5.54
C GLY A 100 15.74 -13.27 -6.84
N VAL A 101 14.96 -14.35 -6.82
CA VAL A 101 14.68 -15.15 -8.03
C VAL A 101 13.81 -14.34 -9.00
N GLY A 102 12.83 -13.61 -8.50
CA GLY A 102 12.01 -12.68 -9.30
C GLY A 102 12.87 -11.66 -10.04
N GLY A 103 13.80 -11.00 -9.33
CA GLY A 103 14.69 -10.01 -9.94
C GLY A 103 15.67 -10.59 -10.96
N ALA A 104 16.21 -11.79 -10.70
CA ALA A 104 17.03 -12.48 -11.70
C ALA A 104 16.20 -12.87 -12.94
N SER A 105 14.96 -13.33 -12.75
CA SER A 105 14.04 -13.65 -13.83
C SER A 105 13.65 -12.42 -14.64
N ASP A 106 13.49 -11.29 -13.97
CA ASP A 106 13.15 -10.01 -14.57
C ASP A 106 14.29 -9.50 -15.46
N ALA A 107 15.54 -9.60 -15.00
CA ALA A 107 16.70 -9.26 -15.81
C ALA A 107 16.81 -10.14 -17.09
N VAL A 108 16.49 -11.43 -16.99
CA VAL A 108 16.43 -12.33 -18.14
C VAL A 108 15.26 -11.96 -19.06
N TRP A 109 14.10 -11.67 -18.50
CA TRP A 109 12.90 -11.28 -19.23
C TRP A 109 13.14 -10.03 -20.09
N HIS A 110 13.63 -8.97 -19.49
CA HIS A 110 13.97 -7.73 -20.20
C HIS A 110 15.05 -7.93 -21.28
N THR A 111 16.02 -8.82 -21.04
CA THR A 111 17.07 -9.10 -22.02
C THR A 111 16.57 -9.87 -23.23
N LEU A 112 15.61 -10.79 -23.04
CA LEU A 112 15.13 -11.68 -24.11
C LEU A 112 13.87 -11.15 -24.81
N LEU A 113 12.97 -10.50 -24.09
CA LEU A 113 11.65 -10.09 -24.57
C LEU A 113 11.50 -8.57 -24.67
N GLY A 114 12.47 -7.81 -24.17
CA GLY A 114 12.40 -6.34 -24.14
C GLY A 114 11.72 -5.79 -22.89
N ILE A 115 11.66 -4.47 -22.81
CA ILE A 115 11.03 -3.76 -21.68
C ILE A 115 9.53 -3.72 -21.88
N GLU A 116 8.81 -4.16 -20.87
CA GLU A 116 7.34 -4.18 -20.86
C GLU A 116 6.77 -2.77 -20.70
N THR A 117 5.60 -2.54 -21.28
CA THR A 117 4.90 -1.25 -21.26
C THR A 117 3.45 -1.38 -20.78
N GLY A 118 2.87 -0.29 -20.33
CA GLY A 118 1.47 -0.24 -19.90
C GLY A 118 1.20 -1.03 -18.63
N VAL A 119 0.28 -2.00 -18.69
CA VAL A 119 -0.10 -2.84 -17.53
C VAL A 119 0.69 -4.17 -17.46
N GLU A 120 1.42 -4.52 -18.51
CA GLU A 120 2.17 -5.78 -18.59
C GLU A 120 3.17 -5.95 -17.43
N PRO A 121 3.98 -4.93 -17.05
CA PRO A 121 4.91 -5.04 -15.92
C PRO A 121 4.22 -5.41 -14.60
N LEU A 122 2.94 -5.06 -14.43
CA LEU A 122 2.21 -5.34 -13.19
C LEU A 122 1.67 -6.77 -13.09
N VAL A 123 1.66 -7.51 -14.19
CA VAL A 123 1.08 -8.86 -14.28
C VAL A 123 2.05 -9.90 -14.86
N SER A 124 3.26 -9.51 -15.23
CA SER A 124 4.26 -10.46 -15.73
C SER A 124 4.74 -11.42 -14.66
N PRO A 125 5.14 -12.64 -15.01
CA PRO A 125 5.55 -13.65 -14.03
C PRO A 125 6.71 -13.21 -13.13
N SER A 126 7.71 -12.50 -13.67
CA SER A 126 8.84 -11.95 -12.91
C SER A 126 8.38 -10.94 -11.86
N HIS A 127 7.55 -9.97 -12.23
CA HIS A 127 7.01 -8.96 -11.33
C HIS A 127 6.04 -9.54 -10.29
N LEU A 128 5.21 -10.54 -10.64
CA LEU A 128 4.39 -11.25 -9.65
C LEU A 128 5.24 -11.93 -8.57
N MET A 129 6.41 -12.47 -8.94
CA MET A 129 7.37 -13.01 -7.95
C MET A 129 7.97 -11.90 -7.10
N LEU A 130 8.34 -10.76 -7.69
CA LEU A 130 8.82 -9.59 -6.95
C LEU A 130 7.77 -9.11 -5.93
N PHE A 131 6.51 -8.97 -6.34
CA PHE A 131 5.43 -8.56 -5.44
C PHE A 131 5.20 -9.56 -4.30
N LEU A 132 5.17 -10.86 -4.61
CA LEU A 132 5.01 -11.89 -3.59
C LEU A 132 6.18 -11.88 -2.60
N GLY A 133 7.41 -11.81 -3.10
CA GLY A 133 8.62 -11.75 -2.28
C GLY A 133 8.63 -10.52 -1.36
N ALA A 134 8.31 -9.35 -1.92
CA ALA A 134 8.19 -8.09 -1.17
C ALA A 134 7.11 -8.17 -0.08
N PHE A 135 5.93 -8.71 -0.41
CA PHE A 135 4.85 -8.91 0.56
C PHE A 135 5.28 -9.80 1.72
N LEU A 136 5.93 -10.94 1.45
CA LEU A 136 6.40 -11.86 2.48
C LEU A 136 7.49 -11.25 3.37
N MET A 137 8.37 -10.40 2.81
CA MET A 137 9.37 -9.66 3.59
C MET A 137 8.70 -8.63 4.51
N LEU A 138 7.63 -7.96 4.08
CA LEU A 138 6.84 -7.06 4.91
C LEU A 138 6.05 -7.81 5.99
N ASP A 139 5.45 -8.95 5.63
CA ASP A 139 4.77 -9.83 6.59
C ASP A 139 5.72 -10.33 7.68
N TYR A 140 6.97 -10.63 7.34
CA TYR A 140 8.00 -10.95 8.34
C TYR A 140 8.15 -9.83 9.39
N VAL A 141 8.26 -8.57 8.97
CA VAL A 141 8.37 -7.44 9.92
C VAL A 141 7.11 -7.29 10.76
N PHE A 142 5.94 -7.50 10.15
CA PHE A 142 4.67 -7.44 10.86
C PHE A 142 4.49 -8.57 11.86
N THR A 143 4.81 -9.81 11.48
CA THR A 143 4.61 -11.02 12.30
C THR A 143 5.63 -11.18 13.41
N THR A 144 6.85 -10.58 13.27
CA THR A 144 7.89 -10.55 14.31
C THR A 144 7.69 -9.49 15.39
N ARG A 145 6.55 -8.78 15.40
CA ARG A 145 6.27 -7.70 16.37
C ARG A 145 6.28 -8.18 17.83
N PRO A 146 6.68 -7.29 18.77
CA PRO A 146 6.80 -7.64 20.19
C PRO A 146 5.48 -7.99 20.86
N SER A 147 4.37 -7.41 20.42
CA SER A 147 3.03 -7.62 20.97
C SER A 147 2.05 -8.07 19.91
N LYS A 148 1.14 -9.00 20.24
CA LYS A 148 0.04 -9.40 19.35
C LYS A 148 -1.08 -8.37 19.31
N ASP A 149 -1.30 -7.67 20.42
CA ASP A 149 -2.46 -6.78 20.63
C ASP A 149 -2.18 -5.32 20.27
N GLN A 150 -0.89 -4.95 20.18
CA GLN A 150 -0.48 -3.58 19.87
C GLN A 150 0.60 -3.56 18.79
N LEU A 151 0.47 -2.65 17.85
CA LEU A 151 1.46 -2.46 16.79
C LEU A 151 2.53 -1.45 17.24
N ASP A 152 3.78 -1.85 17.11
CA ASP A 152 4.92 -0.94 17.22
C ASP A 152 5.08 -0.15 15.89
N THR A 153 5.94 0.85 15.89
CA THR A 153 6.15 1.72 14.73
C THR A 153 6.59 0.94 13.49
N ALA A 154 7.44 -0.09 13.65
CA ALA A 154 7.88 -0.91 12.52
C ALA A 154 6.71 -1.70 11.89
N SER A 155 5.80 -2.21 12.71
CA SER A 155 4.59 -2.88 12.23
C SER A 155 3.63 -1.92 11.53
N VAL A 156 3.49 -0.69 12.03
CA VAL A 156 2.68 0.36 11.37
C VAL A 156 3.27 0.70 10.00
N VAL A 157 4.61 0.87 9.91
CA VAL A 157 5.30 1.11 8.64
C VAL A 157 5.12 -0.09 7.70
N ALA A 158 5.22 -1.32 8.20
CA ALA A 158 4.99 -2.52 7.39
C ALA A 158 3.56 -2.57 6.81
N VAL A 159 2.54 -2.30 7.63
CA VAL A 159 1.13 -2.24 7.15
C VAL A 159 0.94 -1.10 6.15
N SER A 160 1.53 0.09 6.40
CA SER A 160 1.50 1.21 5.45
C SER A 160 2.12 0.82 4.11
N THR A 161 3.24 0.10 4.15
CA THR A 161 3.96 -0.33 2.96
C THR A 161 3.23 -1.45 2.23
N ILE A 162 2.57 -2.38 2.95
CA ILE A 162 1.68 -3.39 2.34
C ILE A 162 0.52 -2.69 1.62
N TYR A 163 -0.10 -1.69 2.23
CA TYR A 163 -1.16 -0.93 1.58
C TYR A 163 -0.63 -0.20 0.33
N ALA A 164 0.55 0.44 0.44
CA ALA A 164 1.20 1.07 -0.71
C ALA A 164 1.58 0.06 -1.81
N LEU A 165 1.99 -1.16 -1.46
CA LEU A 165 2.27 -2.24 -2.42
C LEU A 165 1.00 -2.66 -3.17
N VAL A 166 -0.15 -2.74 -2.50
CA VAL A 166 -1.44 -3.00 -3.17
C VAL A 166 -1.78 -1.86 -4.13
N MET A 167 -1.57 -0.60 -3.72
CA MET A 167 -1.75 0.55 -4.62
C MET A 167 -0.76 0.53 -5.79
N PHE A 168 0.47 0.04 -5.59
CA PHE A 168 1.47 -0.13 -6.64
C PHE A 168 1.01 -1.16 -7.69
N ILE A 169 0.58 -2.35 -7.26
CA ILE A 169 0.09 -3.40 -8.16
C ILE A 169 -1.16 -2.92 -8.91
N THR A 170 -1.98 -2.09 -8.28
CA THR A 170 -3.21 -1.55 -8.85
C THR A 170 -3.07 -0.09 -9.32
N GLN A 171 -1.84 0.37 -9.65
CA GLN A 171 -1.61 1.76 -10.03
C GLN A 171 -2.41 2.19 -11.27
N PHE A 172 -2.73 1.25 -12.16
CA PHE A 172 -3.63 1.47 -13.30
C PHE A 172 -5.09 1.76 -12.88
N LEU A 173 -5.46 1.45 -11.63
CA LEU A 173 -6.73 1.80 -10.98
C LEU A 173 -6.54 2.89 -9.90
N HIS A 174 -5.47 3.69 -9.97
CA HIS A 174 -5.22 4.71 -8.96
C HIS A 174 -5.58 6.10 -9.49
N PRO A 175 -6.58 6.80 -8.91
CA PRO A 175 -7.14 8.01 -9.50
C PRO A 175 -6.17 9.19 -9.55
N TYR A 176 -5.15 9.24 -8.67
CA TYR A 176 -4.13 10.29 -8.68
C TYR A 176 -3.00 10.05 -9.67
N LEU A 177 -2.85 8.82 -10.19
CA LEU A 177 -1.78 8.44 -11.11
C LEU A 177 -2.24 8.31 -12.56
N GLN A 178 -3.54 8.22 -12.79
CA GLN A 178 -4.08 8.02 -14.14
C GLN A 178 -4.35 9.34 -14.86
N TYR A 179 -3.64 9.56 -15.94
CA TYR A 179 -3.81 10.75 -16.79
C TYR A 179 -5.24 10.89 -17.35
N GLY A 180 -5.87 9.81 -17.75
CA GLY A 180 -7.22 9.81 -18.31
C GLY A 180 -8.30 10.29 -17.36
N VAL A 181 -8.07 10.23 -16.05
CA VAL A 181 -8.98 10.72 -15.02
C VAL A 181 -9.08 12.25 -15.05
N PHE A 182 -8.01 12.95 -15.44
CA PHE A 182 -7.98 14.41 -15.49
C PHE A 182 -8.72 15.00 -16.68
N PHE A 183 -8.70 14.29 -17.80
CA PHE A 183 -9.11 14.84 -19.09
C PHE A 183 -10.51 14.39 -19.51
N GLY A 184 -11.24 13.68 -18.63
CA GLY A 184 -12.61 13.26 -18.91
C GLY A 184 -12.74 12.29 -20.09
N TYR A 185 -11.68 11.59 -20.46
CA TYR A 185 -11.72 10.63 -21.56
C TYR A 185 -12.59 9.42 -21.24
N ASP A 186 -12.72 9.08 -19.93
CA ASP A 186 -13.58 7.99 -19.48
C ASP A 186 -14.05 8.26 -18.05
N ASP A 187 -15.20 8.90 -17.92
CA ASP A 187 -15.83 9.21 -16.64
C ASP A 187 -16.15 7.94 -15.82
N ALA A 188 -16.50 6.84 -16.50
CA ALA A 188 -16.81 5.58 -15.84
C ALA A 188 -15.54 4.94 -15.25
N PHE A 189 -14.44 5.00 -15.97
CA PHE A 189 -13.14 4.54 -15.47
C PHE A 189 -12.67 5.38 -14.29
N ALA A 190 -12.77 6.71 -14.38
CA ALA A 190 -12.41 7.62 -13.30
C ALA A 190 -13.22 7.36 -12.01
N ALA A 191 -14.54 7.21 -12.14
CA ALA A 191 -15.41 6.87 -11.02
C ALA A 191 -15.08 5.47 -10.46
N GLY A 192 -14.86 4.48 -11.32
CA GLY A 192 -14.49 3.13 -10.93
C GLY A 192 -13.18 3.05 -10.14
N THR A 193 -12.14 3.76 -10.59
CA THR A 193 -10.85 3.83 -9.89
C THR A 193 -10.98 4.49 -8.51
N LEU A 194 -11.75 5.58 -8.43
CA LEU A 194 -12.03 6.25 -7.16
C LEU A 194 -12.78 5.33 -6.18
N PHE A 195 -13.84 4.66 -6.66
CA PHE A 195 -14.65 3.78 -5.81
C PHE A 195 -13.83 2.60 -5.31
N PHE A 196 -13.01 1.99 -6.18
CA PHE A 196 -12.09 0.92 -5.79
C PHE A 196 -11.10 1.37 -4.70
N GLN A 197 -10.42 2.49 -4.91
CA GLN A 197 -9.42 2.97 -3.94
C GLN A 197 -10.05 3.47 -2.64
N SER A 198 -11.22 4.09 -2.68
CA SER A 198 -11.95 4.51 -1.48
C SER A 198 -12.43 3.32 -0.64
N MET A 199 -12.89 2.25 -1.30
CA MET A 199 -13.24 1.00 -0.65
C MET A 199 -12.00 0.34 -0.03
N LEU A 200 -10.88 0.29 -0.74
CA LEU A 200 -9.61 -0.24 -0.24
C LEU A 200 -9.13 0.54 0.99
N ALA A 201 -9.20 1.87 0.96
CA ALA A 201 -8.89 2.69 2.12
C ALA A 201 -9.77 2.33 3.34
N SER A 202 -11.06 2.11 3.14
CA SER A 202 -11.97 1.69 4.21
C SER A 202 -11.66 0.28 4.73
N ILE A 203 -11.29 -0.66 3.86
CA ILE A 203 -10.87 -2.02 4.26
C ILE A 203 -9.64 -1.94 5.15
N VAL A 204 -8.62 -1.17 4.74
CA VAL A 204 -7.40 -0.97 5.53
C VAL A 204 -7.71 -0.30 6.86
N TYR A 205 -8.64 0.66 6.90
CA TYR A 205 -9.09 1.30 8.13
C TYR A 205 -9.72 0.29 9.10
N VAL A 206 -10.69 -0.51 8.65
CA VAL A 206 -11.35 -1.53 9.46
C VAL A 206 -10.35 -2.57 9.95
N TYR A 207 -9.43 -3.01 9.08
CA TYR A 207 -8.35 -3.92 9.47
C TYR A 207 -7.46 -3.31 10.57
N ALA A 208 -7.05 -2.05 10.43
CA ALA A 208 -6.19 -1.37 11.39
C ALA A 208 -6.88 -1.14 12.77
N ILE A 209 -8.18 -0.88 12.79
CA ILE A 209 -8.98 -0.78 14.02
C ILE A 209 -8.95 -2.08 14.83
N ARG A 210 -8.94 -3.25 14.17
CA ARG A 210 -8.84 -4.56 14.86
C ARG A 210 -7.55 -4.72 15.67
N PHE A 211 -6.47 -4.05 15.27
CA PHE A 211 -5.20 -3.98 16.01
C PHE A 211 -5.14 -2.79 16.97
N LYS A 212 -6.27 -2.13 17.25
CA LYS A 212 -6.36 -0.99 18.18
C LYS A 212 -5.36 0.12 17.88
N MET A 213 -5.09 0.37 16.57
CA MET A 213 -4.21 1.45 16.15
C MET A 213 -4.71 2.79 16.68
N SER A 214 -3.82 3.53 17.35
CA SER A 214 -4.11 4.89 17.79
C SER A 214 -4.31 5.85 16.62
N SER A 215 -4.97 6.99 16.84
CA SER A 215 -5.18 8.01 15.80
C SER A 215 -3.87 8.49 15.17
N LYS A 216 -2.76 8.55 15.93
CA LYS A 216 -1.42 8.89 15.41
C LYS A 216 -0.86 7.82 14.49
N GLN A 217 -1.05 6.55 14.83
CA GLN A 217 -0.63 5.42 14.00
C GLN A 217 -1.45 5.36 12.70
N MET A 218 -2.75 5.63 12.77
CA MET A 218 -3.62 5.75 11.60
C MET A 218 -3.19 6.91 10.68
N PHE A 219 -2.85 8.06 11.25
CA PHE A 219 -2.27 9.16 10.47
C PHE A 219 -1.01 8.69 9.73
N LEU A 220 -0.06 8.08 10.46
CA LEU A 220 1.20 7.61 9.90
C LEU A 220 0.98 6.58 8.79
N LEU A 221 0.04 5.65 8.99
CA LEU A 221 -0.30 4.62 8.01
C LEU A 221 -0.67 5.25 6.66
N TYR A 222 -1.64 6.14 6.66
CA TYR A 222 -2.13 6.74 5.41
C TYR A 222 -1.17 7.77 4.84
N PHE A 223 -0.51 8.55 5.68
CA PHE A 223 0.48 9.52 5.25
C PHE A 223 1.65 8.86 4.50
N LEU A 224 2.22 7.79 5.03
CA LEU A 224 3.29 7.04 4.37
C LEU A 224 2.80 6.40 3.06
N SER A 225 1.58 5.88 3.04
CA SER A 225 1.03 5.29 1.82
C SER A 225 0.91 6.33 0.70
N PHE A 226 0.41 7.55 1.00
CA PHE A 226 0.36 8.65 0.02
C PHE A 226 1.76 9.18 -0.33
N LEU A 227 2.71 9.16 0.61
CA LEU A 227 4.09 9.53 0.33
C LEU A 227 4.70 8.60 -0.72
N TYR A 228 4.49 7.29 -0.62
CA TYR A 228 4.92 6.33 -1.64
C TYR A 228 4.27 6.62 -3.00
N VAL A 229 2.95 6.83 -3.04
CA VAL A 229 2.24 7.20 -4.27
C VAL A 229 2.81 8.48 -4.88
N SER A 230 3.18 9.48 -4.05
CA SER A 230 3.75 10.74 -4.54
C SER A 230 5.11 10.56 -5.20
N VAL A 231 5.92 9.59 -4.73
CA VAL A 231 7.23 9.27 -5.32
C VAL A 231 7.09 8.82 -6.77
N HIS A 232 5.98 8.15 -7.14
CA HIS A 232 5.72 7.79 -8.54
C HIS A 232 5.71 8.99 -9.48
N ALA A 233 5.29 10.16 -9.04
CA ALA A 233 5.30 11.38 -9.87
C ALA A 233 6.66 12.12 -9.87
N SER A 234 7.65 11.67 -9.10
CA SER A 234 8.88 12.43 -8.81
C SER A 234 9.75 12.73 -10.03
N LEU A 235 9.86 11.80 -10.96
CA LEU A 235 10.73 11.95 -12.14
C LEU A 235 10.04 12.68 -13.31
N GLY A 236 8.71 12.74 -13.32
CA GLY A 236 7.97 13.38 -14.41
C GLY A 236 7.37 14.73 -14.05
N ASN A 237 6.80 14.86 -12.86
CA ASN A 237 6.02 16.03 -12.49
C ASN A 237 6.10 16.36 -10.99
N ILE A 238 7.04 17.21 -10.63
CA ILE A 238 7.26 17.66 -9.23
C ILE A 238 6.01 18.35 -8.64
N ARG A 239 5.22 19.09 -9.44
CA ARG A 239 3.99 19.75 -8.96
C ARG A 239 2.94 18.71 -8.58
N LEU A 240 2.78 17.68 -9.40
CA LEU A 240 1.90 16.54 -9.10
C LEU A 240 2.35 15.82 -7.83
N MET A 241 3.64 15.54 -7.68
CA MET A 241 4.20 14.95 -6.46
C MET A 241 3.83 15.78 -5.22
N LEU A 242 4.07 17.09 -5.25
CA LEU A 242 3.76 17.98 -4.12
C LEU A 242 2.24 18.06 -3.84
N LEU A 243 1.41 18.05 -4.89
CA LEU A 243 -0.03 18.02 -4.75
C LEU A 243 -0.51 16.73 -4.08
N ILE A 244 0.01 15.56 -4.49
CA ILE A 244 -0.33 14.27 -3.87
C ILE A 244 0.10 14.25 -2.40
N ILE A 245 1.29 14.78 -2.06
CA ILE A 245 1.73 14.92 -0.66
C ILE A 245 0.75 15.81 0.14
N GLY A 246 0.35 16.95 -0.41
CA GLY A 246 -0.58 17.87 0.24
C GLY A 246 -1.95 17.22 0.49
N ILE A 247 -2.52 16.63 -0.54
CA ILE A 247 -3.81 15.91 -0.47
C ILE A 247 -3.71 14.73 0.51
N GLY A 248 -2.66 13.92 0.42
CA GLY A 248 -2.42 12.78 1.32
C GLY A 248 -2.27 13.21 2.77
N SER A 249 -1.63 14.35 3.03
CA SER A 249 -1.52 14.93 4.38
C SER A 249 -2.88 15.32 4.94
N LEU A 250 -3.70 16.02 4.15
CA LEU A 250 -5.06 16.42 4.53
C LEU A 250 -5.96 15.20 4.75
N PHE A 251 -5.90 14.22 3.86
CA PHE A 251 -6.64 12.97 4.02
C PHE A 251 -6.22 12.24 5.31
N SER A 252 -4.92 12.10 5.57
CA SER A 252 -4.39 11.44 6.76
C SER A 252 -4.80 12.17 8.04
N PHE A 253 -4.85 13.51 8.01
CA PHE A 253 -5.40 14.29 9.11
C PHE A 253 -6.91 14.05 9.30
N GLY A 254 -7.67 13.94 8.22
CA GLY A 254 -9.07 13.53 8.27
C GLY A 254 -9.24 12.15 8.93
N VAL A 255 -8.42 11.17 8.53
CA VAL A 255 -8.37 9.83 9.15
C VAL A 255 -8.06 9.92 10.65
N PHE A 256 -7.07 10.73 11.04
CA PHE A 256 -6.75 10.98 12.46
C PHE A 256 -8.00 11.47 13.23
N ARG A 257 -8.74 12.43 12.66
CA ARG A 257 -9.95 13.00 13.31
C ARG A 257 -11.07 11.97 13.41
N VAL A 258 -11.31 11.19 12.36
CA VAL A 258 -12.33 10.13 12.34
C VAL A 258 -11.96 9.03 13.36
N THR A 259 -10.69 8.63 13.43
CA THR A 259 -10.24 7.62 14.40
C THR A 259 -10.36 8.13 15.83
N ASN A 260 -10.04 9.38 16.08
CA ASN A 260 -10.22 9.97 17.42
C ASN A 260 -11.69 9.97 17.81
N TRP A 261 -12.60 10.35 16.90
CA TRP A 261 -14.04 10.26 17.13
C TRP A 261 -14.48 8.82 17.42
N TYR A 262 -13.98 7.83 16.65
CA TYR A 262 -14.27 6.42 16.84
C TYR A 262 -13.96 5.94 18.27
N TYR A 263 -12.82 6.35 18.83
CA TYR A 263 -12.42 5.93 20.18
C TYR A 263 -13.08 6.74 21.30
N THR A 264 -13.65 7.90 21.01
CA THR A 264 -14.28 8.77 22.02
C THR A 264 -15.81 8.71 22.02
N THR A 265 -16.42 8.10 21.01
CA THR A 265 -17.88 7.99 20.90
C THR A 265 -18.38 6.65 21.41
N ASP A 266 -19.60 6.66 21.95
CA ASP A 266 -20.35 5.44 22.36
C ASP A 266 -21.46 5.09 21.35
N HIS A 267 -21.27 5.41 20.09
CA HIS A 267 -22.26 5.16 19.05
C HIS A 267 -22.24 3.70 18.58
N ASP A 268 -23.38 3.00 18.57
CA ASP A 268 -23.51 1.58 18.24
C ASP A 268 -22.94 1.20 16.86
N ARG A 269 -23.01 2.13 15.90
CA ARG A 269 -22.52 1.92 14.51
C ARG A 269 -21.23 2.67 14.22
N LYS A 270 -20.39 2.88 15.22
CA LYS A 270 -19.18 3.72 15.07
C LYS A 270 -18.20 3.20 14.01
N ILE A 271 -18.09 1.88 13.82
CA ILE A 271 -17.19 1.34 12.80
C ILE A 271 -17.72 1.55 11.39
N GLN A 272 -19.04 1.36 11.19
CA GLN A 272 -19.69 1.62 9.90
C GLN A 272 -19.59 3.11 9.51
N VAL A 273 -19.91 3.98 10.46
CA VAL A 273 -19.85 5.46 10.26
C VAL A 273 -18.41 5.91 10.00
N SER A 274 -17.43 5.37 10.74
CA SER A 274 -16.03 5.71 10.52
C SER A 274 -15.54 5.23 9.15
N ALA A 275 -15.81 3.99 8.77
CA ALA A 275 -15.42 3.44 7.48
C ALA A 275 -16.09 4.21 6.32
N ALA A 276 -17.36 4.58 6.46
CA ALA A 276 -18.09 5.44 5.53
C ALA A 276 -17.43 6.83 5.40
N ALA A 277 -17.06 7.44 6.54
CA ALA A 277 -16.38 8.73 6.56
C ALA A 277 -15.00 8.66 5.87
N ILE A 278 -14.21 7.59 6.08
CA ILE A 278 -12.93 7.41 5.40
C ILE A 278 -13.09 7.32 3.89
N ALA A 279 -14.04 6.52 3.39
CA ALA A 279 -14.31 6.42 1.97
C ALA A 279 -14.79 7.76 1.37
N SER A 280 -15.69 8.45 2.06
CA SER A 280 -16.20 9.75 1.62
C SER A 280 -15.11 10.83 1.62
N LEU A 281 -14.23 10.86 2.62
CA LEU A 281 -13.05 11.73 2.65
C LEU A 281 -12.13 11.46 1.46
N TYR A 282 -11.91 10.20 1.09
CA TYR A 282 -11.10 9.87 -0.08
C TYR A 282 -11.71 10.49 -1.36
N GLY A 283 -13.02 10.38 -1.54
CA GLY A 283 -13.75 11.03 -2.64
C GLY A 283 -13.69 12.55 -2.59
N LEU A 284 -13.87 13.16 -1.40
CA LEU A 284 -13.77 14.61 -1.21
C LEU A 284 -12.39 15.15 -1.61
N PHE A 285 -11.33 14.52 -1.16
CA PHE A 285 -9.97 14.95 -1.50
C PHE A 285 -9.62 14.69 -2.96
N PHE A 286 -10.21 13.67 -3.58
CA PHE A 286 -10.10 13.47 -5.02
C PHE A 286 -10.81 14.59 -5.80
N VAL A 287 -12.00 15.02 -5.40
CA VAL A 287 -12.68 16.19 -5.99
C VAL A 287 -11.82 17.45 -5.84
N LEU A 288 -11.24 17.68 -4.66
CA LEU A 288 -10.32 18.79 -4.43
C LEU A 288 -9.12 18.73 -5.37
N TYR A 289 -8.55 17.56 -5.55
CA TYR A 289 -7.45 17.32 -6.47
C TYR A 289 -7.81 17.65 -7.93
N LEU A 290 -9.00 17.25 -8.39
CA LEU A 290 -9.51 17.62 -9.73
C LEU A 290 -9.66 19.13 -9.88
N LEU A 291 -10.25 19.82 -8.90
CA LEU A 291 -10.46 21.28 -8.94
C LEU A 291 -9.13 22.05 -8.93
N ILE A 292 -8.13 21.61 -8.17
CA ILE A 292 -6.82 22.25 -8.15
C ILE A 292 -6.12 22.07 -9.51
N ASN A 293 -6.18 20.86 -10.10
CA ASN A 293 -5.57 20.61 -11.41
C ASN A 293 -6.28 21.41 -12.52
N GLN A 294 -7.60 21.50 -12.50
CA GLN A 294 -8.34 22.35 -13.44
C GLN A 294 -7.89 23.81 -13.36
N ALA A 295 -7.70 24.34 -12.15
CA ALA A 295 -7.25 25.73 -11.96
C ALA A 295 -5.82 25.99 -12.44
N GLN A 296 -5.02 24.94 -12.65
CA GLN A 296 -3.62 25.01 -13.04
C GLN A 296 -3.33 24.55 -14.50
N SER A 297 -4.34 24.12 -15.22
CA SER A 297 -4.25 23.58 -16.59
C SER A 297 -5.30 24.23 -17.50
N ASP A 298 -5.04 24.24 -18.79
CA ASP A 298 -5.98 24.73 -19.80
C ASP A 298 -7.12 23.72 -20.09
N TYR A 299 -7.25 22.68 -19.29
CA TYR A 299 -8.25 21.63 -19.46
C TYR A 299 -9.53 21.93 -18.70
N GLU A 300 -10.67 21.87 -19.37
CA GLU A 300 -11.97 22.00 -18.74
C GLU A 300 -12.35 20.71 -18.01
N LEU A 301 -12.81 20.86 -16.76
CA LEU A 301 -13.38 19.76 -15.99
C LEU A 301 -14.73 19.38 -16.61
N THR A 302 -14.86 18.18 -17.15
CA THR A 302 -16.09 17.68 -17.77
C THR A 302 -17.18 17.30 -16.75
N TRP A 303 -16.80 17.12 -15.48
CA TRP A 303 -17.70 16.76 -14.40
C TRP A 303 -18.65 17.90 -14.01
N ARG A 304 -19.94 17.64 -14.12
CA ARG A 304 -20.94 18.57 -13.60
C ARG A 304 -20.98 18.53 -12.08
N PHE A 305 -21.46 19.61 -11.45
CA PHE A 305 -21.50 19.75 -9.97
C PHE A 305 -22.14 18.56 -9.25
N TYR A 306 -23.26 18.03 -9.78
CA TYR A 306 -23.90 16.86 -9.19
C TYR A 306 -23.05 15.57 -9.34
N GLY A 307 -22.28 15.44 -10.40
CA GLY A 307 -21.31 14.35 -10.57
C GLY A 307 -20.20 14.41 -9.53
N LEU A 308 -19.65 15.60 -9.27
CA LEU A 308 -18.67 15.81 -8.21
C LEU A 308 -19.24 15.43 -6.83
N GLY A 309 -20.52 15.76 -6.56
CA GLY A 309 -21.21 15.31 -5.35
C GLY A 309 -21.31 13.78 -5.27
N GLY A 310 -21.57 13.11 -6.40
CA GLY A 310 -21.60 11.65 -6.51
C GLY A 310 -20.27 10.98 -6.18
N LEU A 311 -19.15 11.61 -6.56
CA LEU A 311 -17.80 11.12 -6.24
C LEU A 311 -17.49 11.16 -4.73
N VAL A 312 -18.23 11.91 -3.94
CA VAL A 312 -18.10 11.96 -2.48
C VAL A 312 -19.12 11.04 -1.79
N THR A 313 -20.35 11.01 -2.29
CA THR A 313 -21.46 10.30 -1.60
C THR A 313 -21.50 8.81 -1.93
N THR A 314 -21.14 8.38 -3.14
CA THR A 314 -21.10 6.95 -3.49
C THR A 314 -20.06 6.17 -2.67
N PRO A 315 -18.81 6.66 -2.50
CA PRO A 315 -17.85 6.03 -1.59
C PRO A 315 -18.36 5.83 -0.17
N LEU A 316 -19.18 6.75 0.36
CA LEU A 316 -19.77 6.62 1.69
C LEU A 316 -20.57 5.31 1.83
N LEU A 317 -21.35 4.94 0.81
CA LEU A 317 -22.12 3.70 0.82
C LEU A 317 -21.21 2.48 0.86
N PHE A 318 -20.15 2.45 0.05
CA PHE A 318 -19.17 1.36 0.05
C PHE A 318 -18.44 1.27 1.39
N GLY A 319 -18.00 2.40 1.95
CA GLY A 319 -17.36 2.42 3.26
C GLY A 319 -18.29 1.90 4.36
N TYR A 320 -19.58 2.27 4.34
CA TYR A 320 -20.55 1.75 5.29
C TYR A 320 -20.72 0.22 5.17
N MET A 321 -20.78 -0.30 3.95
CA MET A 321 -20.83 -1.75 3.70
C MET A 321 -19.57 -2.46 4.22
N VAL A 322 -18.38 -1.90 3.97
CA VAL A 322 -17.10 -2.39 4.50
C VAL A 322 -17.11 -2.40 6.03
N GLY A 323 -17.63 -1.34 6.66
CA GLY A 323 -17.77 -1.27 8.11
C GLY A 323 -18.61 -2.40 8.71
N ASN A 324 -19.62 -2.89 7.98
CA ASN A 324 -20.40 -4.06 8.42
C ASN A 324 -19.58 -5.36 8.44
N LEU A 325 -18.54 -5.49 7.61
CA LEU A 325 -17.63 -6.64 7.65
C LEU A 325 -16.75 -6.66 8.92
N GLY A 326 -16.60 -5.50 9.57
CA GLY A 326 -15.86 -5.36 10.82
C GLY A 326 -16.66 -5.71 12.07
N VAL A 327 -17.95 -6.09 11.92
CA VAL A 327 -18.86 -6.37 13.05
C VAL A 327 -19.26 -7.85 13.04
N SER A 328 -19.27 -8.48 14.22
CA SER A 328 -19.76 -9.86 14.36
C SER A 328 -21.26 -9.91 14.13
N PRO A 329 -21.76 -10.81 13.26
CA PRO A 329 -23.20 -10.99 13.03
C PRO A 329 -23.97 -11.44 14.26
N SER A 330 -23.30 -12.13 15.20
CA SER A 330 -23.95 -12.73 16.39
C SER A 330 -23.95 -11.81 17.61
N THR A 331 -22.95 -10.94 17.77
CA THR A 331 -22.80 -10.08 18.96
C THR A 331 -22.97 -8.59 18.67
N GLY A 332 -22.90 -8.18 17.40
CA GLY A 332 -22.87 -6.76 17.02
C GLY A 332 -21.55 -6.06 17.39
N GLU A 333 -20.59 -6.78 17.97
CA GLU A 333 -19.30 -6.27 18.38
C GLU A 333 -18.27 -6.31 17.25
N VAL A 334 -17.23 -5.50 17.34
CA VAL A 334 -16.12 -5.53 16.39
C VAL A 334 -15.45 -6.90 16.44
N VAL A 335 -15.29 -7.54 15.31
CA VAL A 335 -14.61 -8.85 15.20
C VAL A 335 -13.13 -8.64 15.52
N GLU A 336 -12.68 -9.20 16.63
CA GLU A 336 -11.27 -9.21 17.04
C GLU A 336 -10.43 -10.19 16.22
#